data_6c4ea285f92d68b791c954b537586370
#
_entry.id   6c4ea285f92d68b791c954b537586370
#
_cell.length_a   1.000
_cell.length_b   1.000
_cell.length_c   1.000
_cell.angle_alpha   90.00
_cell.angle_beta   90.00
_cell.angle_gamma   90.00
#
_symmetry.space_group_name_H-M   'P 1'
#
loop_
_entity.id
_entity.type
_entity.pdbx_description
1 polymer ?
#
loop_
_entity_poly.entity_id
_entity_poly.type
_entity_poly.pdbx_seq_one_letter_code
_entity_poly.pdbx_strand_id
1 'polypeptide(L)'
;MSTLSWRALLSEAWRDCLSGTARVGFLTLLATVLVGGAICADAFSLRSLSVEAASFRAHLGSVRVLQSQGSIDGAACEALSRIPGVRAGAVRSVESGLSPLALPASSLPLYEVTPGTASLLGTTMADPTGILLPEQVAEDLGTTQGALLPLAHGQAEVAGTYPWDENDGR
;
A
#
# COMPACT_ATOMS: atom_id res chain seq x y z
N MET A 1 49.05 45.27 -11.98
CA MET A 1 47.80 44.55 -11.98
C MET A 1 47.53 44.13 -10.54
N SER A 2 46.63 44.85 -9.88
CA SER A 2 46.28 44.61 -8.46
C SER A 2 45.44 43.35 -8.35
N THR A 3 45.97 42.33 -7.71
CA THR A 3 45.20 41.11 -7.36
C THR A 3 44.14 41.50 -6.35
N LEU A 4 42.92 41.69 -6.84
CA LEU A 4 41.77 41.88 -5.98
C LEU A 4 41.61 40.59 -5.13
N SER A 5 41.95 40.71 -3.84
CA SER A 5 41.84 39.53 -2.97
C SER A 5 40.37 39.19 -2.73
N TRP A 6 40.00 37.95 -2.95
CA TRP A 6 38.66 37.44 -2.72
C TRP A 6 38.10 37.78 -1.31
N ARG A 7 39.01 37.91 -0.34
CA ARG A 7 38.71 38.36 1.02
C ARG A 7 38.21 39.80 1.10
N ALA A 8 38.78 40.72 0.25
CA ALA A 8 38.32 42.09 0.20
C ALA A 8 36.94 42.21 -0.42
N LEU A 9 36.67 41.46 -1.49
CA LEU A 9 35.32 41.38 -2.09
C LEU A 9 34.27 40.83 -1.14
N LEU A 10 34.59 39.77 -0.38
CA LEU A 10 33.72 39.23 0.62
C LEU A 10 33.45 40.19 1.78
N SER A 11 34.48 40.93 2.24
CA SER A 11 34.29 41.88 3.33
C SER A 11 33.47 43.11 2.90
N GLU A 12 33.60 43.52 1.64
CA GLU A 12 32.81 44.62 1.07
C GLU A 12 31.36 44.21 0.85
N ALA A 13 31.12 43.04 0.29
CA ALA A 13 29.78 42.46 0.15
C ALA A 13 29.09 42.28 1.52
N TRP A 14 29.84 41.86 2.54
CA TRP A 14 29.34 41.74 3.91
C TRP A 14 28.98 43.10 4.53
N ARG A 15 29.79 44.10 4.27
CA ARG A 15 29.57 45.47 4.75
C ARG A 15 28.37 46.12 4.07
N ASP A 16 28.15 45.86 2.78
CA ASP A 16 26.99 46.31 2.02
C ASP A 16 25.72 45.59 2.48
N CYS A 17 25.79 44.33 2.83
CA CYS A 17 24.68 43.60 3.44
C CYS A 17 24.27 44.16 4.80
N LEU A 18 25.23 44.69 5.60
CA LEU A 18 24.99 45.25 6.92
C LEU A 18 24.58 46.73 6.90
N SER A 19 24.97 47.52 5.87
CA SER A 19 24.87 48.98 5.85
C SER A 19 23.62 49.56 5.18
N GLY A 20 22.54 48.82 5.04
CA GLY A 20 21.27 49.40 4.58
C GLY A 20 20.54 48.62 3.47
N THR A 21 21.17 47.63 2.90
CA THR A 21 20.53 46.67 1.99
C THR A 21 20.09 45.39 2.72
N ALA A 22 19.74 45.50 4.01
CA ALA A 22 19.22 44.38 4.82
C ALA A 22 18.10 43.61 4.14
N ARG A 23 17.36 44.25 3.23
CA ARG A 23 16.32 43.62 2.42
C ARG A 23 16.91 42.63 1.41
N VAL A 24 18.04 42.95 0.78
CA VAL A 24 18.65 42.05 -0.23
C VAL A 24 19.29 40.84 0.45
N GLY A 25 20.00 41.02 1.56
CA GLY A 25 20.56 39.92 2.35
C GLY A 25 19.47 38.99 2.88
N PHE A 26 18.39 39.57 3.40
CA PHE A 26 17.23 38.79 3.88
C PHE A 26 16.53 38.02 2.75
N LEU A 27 16.31 38.65 1.60
CA LEU A 27 15.71 38.00 0.43
C LEU A 27 16.59 36.87 -0.12
N THR A 28 17.91 37.07 -0.15
CA THR A 28 18.85 36.02 -0.58
C THR A 28 18.85 34.84 0.39
N LEU A 29 18.84 35.09 1.69
CA LEU A 29 18.74 34.05 2.71
C LEU A 29 17.41 33.29 2.57
N LEU A 30 16.32 34.02 2.44
CA LEU A 30 14.98 33.44 2.27
C LEU A 30 14.91 32.57 1.01
N ALA A 31 15.42 33.07 -0.12
CA ALA A 31 15.48 32.31 -1.37
C ALA A 31 16.32 31.04 -1.24
N THR A 32 17.47 31.11 -0.56
CA THR A 32 18.33 29.95 -0.32
C THR A 32 17.63 28.90 0.53
N VAL A 33 16.94 29.32 1.59
CA VAL A 33 16.18 28.41 2.46
C VAL A 33 15.01 27.77 1.71
N LEU A 34 14.29 28.53 0.90
CA LEU A 34 13.17 28.00 0.12
C LEU A 34 13.64 27.01 -0.94
N VAL A 35 14.65 27.35 -1.72
CA VAL A 35 15.20 26.45 -2.76
C VAL A 35 15.86 25.23 -2.12
N GLY A 36 16.65 25.41 -1.08
CA GLY A 36 17.26 24.31 -0.35
C GLY A 36 16.22 23.38 0.29
N GLY A 37 15.17 23.96 0.89
CA GLY A 37 14.06 23.21 1.45
C GLY A 37 13.30 22.40 0.40
N ALA A 38 13.03 22.97 -0.77
CA ALA A 38 12.38 22.28 -1.87
C ALA A 38 13.23 21.08 -2.37
N ILE A 39 14.53 21.28 -2.58
CA ILE A 39 15.44 20.22 -3.02
C ILE A 39 15.53 19.10 -1.97
N CYS A 40 15.56 19.44 -0.68
CA CYS A 40 15.54 18.44 0.39
C CYS A 40 14.24 17.67 0.44
N ALA A 41 13.10 18.33 0.24
CA ALA A 41 11.79 17.68 0.19
C ALA A 41 11.68 16.69 -0.97
N ASP A 42 12.15 17.09 -2.17
CA ASP A 42 12.17 16.21 -3.35
C ASP A 42 13.10 15.01 -3.14
N ALA A 43 14.28 15.22 -2.59
CA ALA A 43 15.23 14.15 -2.30
C ALA A 43 14.66 13.16 -1.26
N PHE A 44 13.93 13.65 -0.26
CA PHE A 44 13.29 12.83 0.75
C PHE A 44 12.14 12.00 0.13
N SER A 45 11.32 12.62 -0.72
CA SER A 45 10.23 11.95 -1.44
C SER A 45 10.76 10.85 -2.36
N LEU A 46 11.82 11.12 -3.12
CA LEU A 46 12.45 10.11 -3.98
C LEU A 46 13.02 8.95 -3.18
N ARG A 47 13.60 9.23 -2.00
CA ARG A 47 14.12 8.18 -1.13
C ARG A 47 13.01 7.31 -0.55
N SER A 48 11.90 7.89 -0.11
CA SER A 48 10.75 7.14 0.39
C SER A 48 10.16 6.23 -0.70
N LEU A 49 9.95 6.75 -1.91
CA LEU A 49 9.48 5.97 -3.05
C LEU A 49 10.44 4.84 -3.44
N SER A 50 11.76 5.07 -3.34
CA SER A 50 12.74 4.02 -3.65
C SER A 50 12.74 2.88 -2.63
N VAL A 51 12.54 3.20 -1.35
CA VAL A 51 12.42 2.20 -0.28
C VAL A 51 11.13 1.39 -0.46
N GLU A 52 10.01 2.07 -0.74
CA GLU A 52 8.73 1.43 -1.00
C GLU A 52 8.79 0.53 -2.24
N ALA A 53 9.38 1.01 -3.34
CA ALA A 53 9.58 0.19 -4.54
C ALA A 53 10.51 -1.00 -4.30
N ALA A 54 11.49 -0.88 -3.42
CA ALA A 54 12.36 -2.00 -3.04
C ALA A 54 11.62 -3.03 -2.20
N SER A 55 10.80 -2.60 -1.24
CA SER A 55 9.95 -3.50 -0.43
C SER A 55 8.92 -4.21 -1.30
N PHE A 56 8.26 -3.49 -2.20
CA PHE A 56 7.33 -4.05 -3.18
C PHE A 56 7.99 -5.12 -4.04
N ARG A 57 9.19 -4.86 -4.59
CA ARG A 57 9.92 -5.85 -5.39
C ARG A 57 10.35 -7.06 -4.56
N ALA A 58 10.70 -6.85 -3.30
CA ALA A 58 11.10 -7.94 -2.42
C ALA A 58 9.93 -8.87 -2.08
N HIS A 59 8.73 -8.32 -1.88
CA HIS A 59 7.55 -9.07 -1.47
C HIS A 59 6.67 -9.52 -2.64
N LEU A 60 6.50 -8.68 -3.66
CA LEU A 60 5.57 -8.91 -4.77
C LEU A 60 6.26 -9.06 -6.15
N GLY A 61 7.56 -8.88 -6.23
CA GLY A 61 8.32 -8.96 -7.50
C GLY A 61 8.26 -10.34 -8.18
N SER A 62 7.89 -11.38 -7.44
CA SER A 62 7.67 -12.75 -7.94
C SER A 62 6.20 -13.07 -8.23
N VAL A 63 5.26 -12.16 -7.90
CA VAL A 63 3.83 -12.38 -8.14
C VAL A 63 3.50 -12.19 -9.61
N ARG A 64 2.78 -13.14 -10.17
CA ARG A 64 2.23 -13.08 -11.54
C ARG A 64 0.73 -13.22 -11.45
N VAL A 65 0.02 -12.20 -11.90
CA VAL A 65 -1.43 -12.22 -12.01
C VAL A 65 -1.82 -12.52 -13.45
N LEU A 66 -2.58 -13.57 -13.63
CA LEU A 66 -3.16 -13.96 -14.91
C LEU A 66 -4.66 -13.66 -14.87
N GLN A 67 -5.13 -12.85 -15.79
CA GLN A 67 -6.55 -12.52 -15.92
C GLN A 67 -7.11 -13.11 -17.19
N SER A 68 -8.32 -13.65 -17.12
CA SER A 68 -9.05 -14.16 -18.27
C SER A 68 -10.49 -13.65 -18.21
N GLN A 69 -11.07 -13.37 -19.36
CA GLN A 69 -12.50 -13.09 -19.50
C GLN A 69 -13.37 -14.36 -19.42
N GLY A 70 -12.73 -15.54 -19.57
CA GLY A 70 -13.37 -16.84 -19.37
C GLY A 70 -13.12 -17.40 -17.98
N SER A 71 -13.77 -18.52 -17.65
CA SER A 71 -13.52 -19.21 -16.39
C SER A 71 -12.11 -19.81 -16.38
N ILE A 72 -11.34 -19.49 -15.35
CA ILE A 72 -10.06 -20.16 -15.06
C ILE A 72 -10.42 -21.35 -14.14
N ASP A 73 -9.88 -22.54 -14.46
CA ASP A 73 -10.02 -23.69 -13.59
C ASP A 73 -9.18 -23.53 -12.33
N GLY A 74 -9.84 -23.35 -11.18
CA GLY A 74 -9.19 -23.20 -9.89
C GLY A 74 -8.33 -24.40 -9.52
N ALA A 75 -8.75 -25.63 -9.89
CA ALA A 75 -7.98 -26.84 -9.62
C ALA A 75 -6.68 -26.88 -10.45
N ALA A 76 -6.71 -26.39 -11.67
CA ALA A 76 -5.51 -26.24 -12.48
C ALA A 76 -4.53 -25.21 -11.90
N CYS A 77 -5.04 -24.10 -11.35
CA CYS A 77 -4.21 -23.13 -10.63
C CYS A 77 -3.57 -23.73 -9.37
N GLU A 78 -4.34 -24.46 -8.58
CA GLU A 78 -3.84 -25.15 -7.38
C GLU A 78 -2.75 -26.17 -7.72
N ALA A 79 -2.89 -26.85 -8.86
CA ALA A 79 -1.88 -27.82 -9.32
C ALA A 79 -0.50 -27.19 -9.57
N LEU A 80 -0.41 -25.89 -9.85
CA LEU A 80 0.87 -25.19 -10.00
C LEU A 80 1.65 -25.15 -8.67
N SER A 81 0.98 -25.21 -7.52
CA SER A 81 1.62 -25.27 -6.20
C SER A 81 2.42 -26.57 -5.97
N ARG A 82 2.29 -27.57 -6.85
CA ARG A 82 3.12 -28.79 -6.83
C ARG A 82 4.54 -28.52 -7.33
N ILE A 83 4.76 -27.41 -8.00
CA ILE A 83 6.09 -27.00 -8.48
C ILE A 83 6.86 -26.42 -7.29
N PRO A 84 8.07 -26.93 -6.97
CA PRO A 84 8.86 -26.42 -5.86
C PRO A 84 9.10 -24.92 -5.97
N GLY A 85 8.80 -24.19 -4.89
CA GLY A 85 8.96 -22.73 -4.80
C GLY A 85 7.82 -21.91 -5.44
N VAL A 86 6.78 -22.56 -5.98
CA VAL A 86 5.60 -21.89 -6.53
C VAL A 86 4.46 -22.00 -5.51
N ARG A 87 3.83 -20.86 -5.22
CA ARG A 87 2.53 -20.81 -4.56
C ARG A 87 1.53 -20.23 -5.54
N ALA A 88 0.39 -20.86 -5.69
CA ALA A 88 -0.62 -20.45 -6.62
C ALA A 88 -2.01 -20.56 -6.01
N GLY A 89 -2.90 -19.71 -6.45
CA GLY A 89 -4.31 -19.71 -6.07
C GLY A 89 -5.13 -19.02 -7.14
N ALA A 90 -6.43 -19.22 -7.09
CA ALA A 90 -7.36 -18.60 -8.01
C ALA A 90 -8.40 -17.78 -7.24
N VAL A 91 -8.81 -16.68 -7.86
CA VAL A 91 -9.84 -15.77 -7.35
C VAL A 91 -10.85 -15.53 -8.46
N ARG A 92 -12.13 -15.61 -8.13
CA ARG A 92 -13.24 -15.30 -9.04
C ARG A 92 -14.16 -14.29 -8.38
N SER A 93 -14.47 -13.19 -9.07
CA SER A 93 -15.48 -12.25 -8.61
C SER A 93 -16.86 -12.88 -8.71
N VAL A 94 -17.66 -12.70 -7.67
CA VAL A 94 -19.07 -13.12 -7.62
C VAL A 94 -19.93 -11.89 -7.80
N GLU A 95 -20.88 -11.92 -8.73
CA GLU A 95 -21.74 -10.77 -9.03
C GLU A 95 -22.66 -10.38 -7.86
N SER A 96 -23.08 -11.38 -7.04
CA SER A 96 -23.84 -11.13 -5.83
C SER A 96 -22.90 -10.74 -4.70
N GLY A 97 -22.93 -9.49 -4.29
CA GLY A 97 -22.18 -9.03 -3.12
C GLY A 97 -22.70 -9.61 -1.81
N LEU A 98 -21.90 -9.51 -0.77
CA LEU A 98 -22.26 -9.90 0.59
C LEU A 98 -22.97 -8.72 1.29
N SER A 99 -24.13 -8.94 1.85
CA SER A 99 -24.88 -7.91 2.60
C SER A 99 -25.02 -8.33 4.06
N PRO A 100 -24.12 -7.89 4.96
CA PRO A 100 -24.21 -8.16 6.39
C PRO A 100 -25.43 -7.45 7.00
N LEU A 101 -26.11 -8.09 7.93
CA LEU A 101 -27.25 -7.47 8.64
C LEU A 101 -26.82 -6.24 9.45
N ALA A 102 -25.58 -6.18 9.92
CA ALA A 102 -25.03 -5.03 10.62
C ALA A 102 -24.86 -3.79 9.70
N LEU A 103 -24.81 -4.00 8.37
CA LEU A 103 -24.63 -2.95 7.36
C LEU A 103 -25.68 -3.07 6.25
N PRO A 104 -26.97 -2.85 6.55
CA PRO A 104 -28.06 -3.19 5.63
C PRO A 104 -28.09 -2.37 4.32
N ALA A 105 -27.41 -1.23 4.30
CA ALA A 105 -27.31 -0.37 3.11
C ALA A 105 -26.04 -0.62 2.28
N SER A 106 -25.18 -1.55 2.70
CA SER A 106 -23.89 -1.82 2.07
C SER A 106 -23.88 -3.20 1.44
N SER A 107 -23.30 -3.28 0.25
CA SER A 107 -22.97 -4.54 -0.41
C SER A 107 -21.46 -4.64 -0.53
N LEU A 108 -20.85 -5.59 0.15
CA LEU A 108 -19.43 -5.86 0.07
C LEU A 108 -19.13 -6.73 -1.15
N PRO A 109 -18.09 -6.45 -1.91
CA PRO A 109 -17.71 -7.32 -3.02
C PRO A 109 -17.31 -8.70 -2.49
N LEU A 110 -17.83 -9.75 -3.13
CA LEU A 110 -17.57 -11.13 -2.78
C LEU A 110 -16.68 -11.78 -3.84
N TYR A 111 -15.70 -12.52 -3.38
CA TYR A 111 -14.80 -13.28 -4.23
C TYR A 111 -14.77 -14.74 -3.78
N GLU A 112 -14.93 -15.66 -4.70
CA GLU A 112 -14.56 -17.06 -4.48
C GLU A 112 -13.06 -17.21 -4.58
N VAL A 113 -12.45 -17.86 -3.60
CA VAL A 113 -11.02 -18.09 -3.54
C VAL A 113 -10.71 -19.56 -3.34
N THR A 114 -9.61 -20.00 -3.91
CA THR A 114 -9.11 -21.35 -3.63
C THR A 114 -8.23 -21.36 -2.37
N PRO A 115 -8.01 -22.52 -1.71
CA PRO A 115 -7.18 -22.63 -0.52
C PRO A 115 -5.76 -22.07 -0.69
N GLY A 116 -5.19 -22.20 -1.90
CA GLY A 116 -3.88 -21.60 -2.21
C GLY A 116 -3.89 -20.09 -2.14
N THR A 117 -5.00 -19.43 -2.47
CA THR A 117 -5.15 -17.98 -2.30
C THR A 117 -5.13 -17.60 -0.82
N ALA A 118 -5.79 -18.33 0.06
CA ALA A 118 -5.74 -18.09 1.50
C ALA A 118 -4.30 -18.14 2.01
N SER A 119 -3.53 -19.13 1.57
CA SER A 119 -2.12 -19.23 1.95
C SER A 119 -1.26 -18.10 1.39
N LEU A 120 -1.60 -17.52 0.25
CA LEU A 120 -0.95 -16.33 -0.30
C LEU A 120 -1.26 -15.08 0.53
N LEU A 121 -2.46 -14.99 1.11
CA LEU A 121 -2.89 -13.94 2.04
C LEU A 121 -2.31 -14.11 3.46
N GLY A 122 -1.49 -15.13 3.67
CA GLY A 122 -0.86 -15.39 4.97
C GLY A 122 -1.79 -16.01 6.01
N THR A 123 -2.96 -16.50 5.58
CA THR A 123 -3.94 -17.14 6.47
C THR A 123 -4.24 -18.58 6.04
N THR A 124 -4.90 -19.32 6.93
CA THR A 124 -5.39 -20.66 6.65
C THR A 124 -6.91 -20.68 6.82
N MET A 125 -7.61 -21.29 5.88
CA MET A 125 -9.04 -21.51 6.02
C MET A 125 -9.27 -22.72 6.92
N ALA A 126 -10.05 -22.52 8.00
CA ALA A 126 -10.47 -23.62 8.85
C ALA A 126 -11.54 -24.49 8.16
N ASP A 127 -12.45 -23.83 7.43
CA ASP A 127 -13.47 -24.46 6.61
C ASP A 127 -13.42 -23.89 5.18
N PRO A 128 -13.35 -24.74 4.12
CA PRO A 128 -13.35 -24.29 2.74
C PRO A 128 -14.69 -23.67 2.28
N THR A 129 -15.76 -23.84 3.04
CA THR A 129 -17.10 -23.29 2.75
C THR A 129 -17.37 -21.95 3.46
N GLY A 130 -16.52 -21.55 4.40
CA GLY A 130 -16.62 -20.31 5.14
C GLY A 130 -16.10 -19.10 4.36
N ILE A 131 -16.28 -17.93 4.96
CA ILE A 131 -15.80 -16.66 4.41
C ILE A 131 -14.49 -16.22 5.06
N LEU A 132 -13.60 -15.62 4.27
CA LEU A 132 -12.42 -14.91 4.76
C LEU A 132 -12.73 -13.42 4.79
N LEU A 133 -12.41 -12.77 5.90
CA LEU A 133 -12.60 -11.35 6.08
C LEU A 133 -11.26 -10.64 6.33
N PRO A 134 -11.06 -9.42 5.81
CA PRO A 134 -10.00 -8.55 6.31
C PRO A 134 -10.18 -8.32 7.81
N GLU A 135 -9.09 -8.28 8.59
CA GLU A 135 -9.15 -8.07 10.05
C GLU A 135 -9.94 -6.82 10.43
N GLN A 136 -9.73 -5.71 9.73
CA GLN A 136 -10.48 -4.47 9.96
C GLN A 136 -12.00 -4.64 9.76
N VAL A 137 -12.39 -5.35 8.69
CA VAL A 137 -13.81 -5.61 8.42
C VAL A 137 -14.41 -6.53 9.48
N ALA A 138 -13.65 -7.52 9.95
CA ALA A 138 -14.08 -8.39 11.03
C ALA A 138 -14.28 -7.63 12.34
N GLU A 139 -13.37 -6.70 12.68
CA GLU A 139 -13.50 -5.80 13.82
C GLU A 139 -14.73 -4.89 13.71
N ASP A 140 -14.92 -4.25 12.56
CA ASP A 140 -16.07 -3.37 12.30
C ASP A 140 -17.41 -4.10 12.40
N LEU A 141 -17.45 -5.37 11.99
CA LEU A 141 -18.62 -6.22 12.09
C LEU A 141 -18.77 -6.89 13.49
N GLY A 142 -17.79 -6.71 14.38
CA GLY A 142 -17.77 -7.31 15.71
C GLY A 142 -17.74 -8.85 15.67
N THR A 143 -17.10 -9.43 14.64
CA THR A 143 -17.03 -10.87 14.43
C THR A 143 -15.62 -11.42 14.54
N THR A 144 -15.49 -12.70 14.79
CA THR A 144 -14.20 -13.39 14.93
C THR A 144 -14.23 -14.71 14.16
N GLN A 145 -13.05 -15.30 13.95
CA GLN A 145 -12.95 -16.62 13.34
C GLN A 145 -13.82 -17.65 14.07
N GLY A 146 -14.53 -18.49 13.33
CA GLY A 146 -15.46 -19.49 13.84
C GLY A 146 -16.83 -18.93 14.20
N ALA A 147 -17.05 -17.62 14.15
CA ALA A 147 -18.36 -17.03 14.41
C ALA A 147 -19.27 -17.12 13.17
N LEU A 148 -20.59 -17.16 13.41
CA LEU A 148 -21.58 -17.06 12.35
C LEU A 148 -21.93 -15.59 12.11
N LEU A 149 -21.65 -15.11 10.91
CA LEU A 149 -22.01 -13.78 10.46
C LEU A 149 -23.43 -13.80 9.88
N PRO A 150 -24.38 -13.06 10.49
CA PRO A 150 -25.73 -12.96 9.95
C PRO A 150 -25.76 -12.09 8.70
N LEU A 151 -26.35 -12.59 7.64
CA LEU A 151 -26.50 -11.94 6.34
C LEU A 151 -27.97 -11.65 6.06
N ALA A 152 -28.25 -10.79 5.09
CA ALA A 152 -29.63 -10.51 4.64
C ALA A 152 -30.37 -11.77 4.15
N HIS A 153 -29.63 -12.75 3.64
CA HIS A 153 -30.19 -14.00 3.12
C HIS A 153 -29.51 -15.24 3.73
N GLY A 154 -29.47 -15.32 5.06
CA GLY A 154 -28.91 -16.48 5.75
C GLY A 154 -27.77 -16.12 6.68
N GLN A 155 -26.83 -17.02 6.85
CA GLN A 155 -25.62 -16.82 7.67
C GLN A 155 -24.43 -17.53 7.04
N ALA A 156 -23.24 -17.01 7.29
CA ALA A 156 -22.00 -17.61 6.83
C ALA A 156 -21.01 -17.71 8.01
N GLU A 157 -20.25 -18.79 8.07
CA GLU A 157 -19.20 -18.97 9.05
C GLU A 157 -17.95 -18.19 8.62
N VAL A 158 -17.33 -17.48 9.56
CA VAL A 158 -16.05 -16.80 9.34
C VAL A 158 -14.94 -17.86 9.44
N ALA A 159 -14.45 -18.34 8.31
CA ALA A 159 -13.41 -19.37 8.25
C ALA A 159 -12.03 -18.85 8.66
N GLY A 160 -11.80 -17.55 8.55
CA GLY A 160 -10.57 -16.91 8.96
C GLY A 160 -10.56 -15.42 8.69
N THR A 161 -9.55 -14.77 9.24
CA THR A 161 -9.25 -13.37 8.94
C THR A 161 -7.86 -13.27 8.33
N TYR A 162 -7.61 -12.21 7.56
CA TYR A 162 -6.30 -11.94 7.00
C TYR A 162 -5.92 -10.46 7.20
N PRO A 163 -4.63 -10.18 7.43
CA PRO A 163 -4.16 -8.81 7.56
C PRO A 163 -4.37 -8.07 6.24
N TRP A 164 -4.98 -6.90 6.31
CA TRP A 164 -5.13 -6.01 5.18
C TRP A 164 -4.52 -4.67 5.54
N ASP A 165 -3.43 -4.31 4.87
CA ASP A 165 -2.85 -2.98 5.00
C ASP A 165 -3.42 -2.10 3.88
N GLU A 166 -4.09 -1.01 4.26
CA GLU A 166 -4.67 -0.05 3.32
C GLU A 166 -3.60 0.57 2.40
N ASN A 167 -2.34 0.51 2.80
CA ASN A 167 -1.20 0.97 2.01
C ASN A 167 -0.69 -0.04 0.97
N ASP A 168 -1.05 -1.32 1.08
CA ASP A 168 -0.62 -2.36 0.15
C ASP A 168 -1.44 -2.38 -1.16
N GLY A 169 -2.55 -1.65 -1.21
CA GLY A 169 -3.49 -1.60 -2.33
C GLY A 169 -3.45 -0.34 -3.20
N ARG A 170 -2.48 0.57 -2.99
CA ARG A 170 -2.34 1.79 -3.80
C ARG A 170 -1.16 1.74 -4.73
#